data_a1e46faa206b955746762ff12f252fdf
#
_entry.id   a1e46faa206b955746762ff12f252fdf
#
_cell.length_a   1.000
_cell.length_b   1.000
_cell.length_c   1.000
_cell.angle_alpha   90.00
_cell.angle_beta   90.00
_cell.angle_gamma   90.00
#
_symmetry.space_group_name_H-M   'P 1'
#
loop_
_entity.id
_entity.type
_entity.pdbx_description
1 polymer ?
#
loop_
_entity_poly.entity_id
_entity_poly.type
_entity_poly.pdbx_seq_one_letter_code
_entity_poly.pdbx_strand_id
1 'polypeptide(L)'
;MDRRTVMMGLALAAPLTVEAAAESAAENPVIAAFAKTLSAHDIGGFAGLFADDYVNHQMSAAAPKPAAGVSPKQASVGFFAARLKGLPDLSVAIEASLSSGDMAAASFVYTGTHQGEYFGVAPTGKSLRFTSCDIFRIHDGRIAEHWGMGDIAGTLAQLKG
;
A
#
# COMPACT_ATOMS: atom_id res chain seq x y z
N MET A 1 -13.24 -69.31 -40.29
CA MET A 1 -13.44 -68.71 -38.96
C MET A 1 -12.29 -67.77 -38.76
N ASP A 2 -12.51 -66.50 -39.03
CA ASP A 2 -11.47 -65.46 -39.09
C ASP A 2 -11.61 -64.58 -37.86
N ARG A 3 -10.60 -64.61 -36.99
CA ARG A 3 -10.56 -63.77 -35.77
C ARG A 3 -9.77 -62.52 -36.05
N ARG A 4 -10.46 -61.39 -36.34
CA ARG A 4 -9.84 -60.12 -36.46
C ARG A 4 -9.57 -59.55 -35.04
N THR A 5 -8.30 -59.43 -34.68
CA THR A 5 -7.85 -58.72 -33.45
C THR A 5 -7.88 -57.29 -33.73
N VAL A 6 -8.75 -56.53 -32.96
CA VAL A 6 -8.79 -55.09 -32.93
C VAL A 6 -7.77 -54.60 -31.89
N MET A 7 -6.68 -53.99 -32.33
CA MET A 7 -5.77 -53.28 -31.44
C MET A 7 -6.36 -51.89 -31.12
N MET A 8 -6.77 -51.70 -29.87
CA MET A 8 -7.10 -50.40 -29.33
C MET A 8 -5.81 -49.66 -28.96
N GLY A 9 -5.47 -48.62 -29.72
CA GLY A 9 -4.37 -47.71 -29.39
C GLY A 9 -4.74 -46.81 -28.24
N LEU A 10 -4.01 -46.95 -27.13
CA LEU A 10 -4.12 -46.04 -25.98
C LEU A 10 -3.30 -44.78 -26.28
N ALA A 11 -3.96 -43.68 -26.58
CA ALA A 11 -3.31 -42.36 -26.70
C ALA A 11 -3.00 -41.84 -25.29
N LEU A 12 -1.72 -41.83 -24.93
CA LEU A 12 -1.25 -41.11 -23.74
C LEU A 12 -1.38 -39.58 -24.00
N ALA A 13 -2.31 -38.94 -23.33
CA ALA A 13 -2.34 -37.51 -23.27
C ALA A 13 -1.23 -37.03 -22.30
N ALA A 14 -0.25 -36.31 -22.82
CA ALA A 14 0.77 -35.67 -22.01
C ALA A 14 0.12 -34.53 -21.18
N PRO A 15 0.45 -34.38 -19.89
CA PRO A 15 -0.04 -33.25 -19.11
C PRO A 15 0.57 -31.97 -19.64
N LEU A 16 -0.29 -31.00 -20.00
CA LEU A 16 0.11 -29.61 -20.23
C LEU A 16 0.50 -29.01 -18.89
N THR A 17 1.79 -29.00 -18.58
CA THR A 17 2.32 -28.19 -17.50
C THR A 17 2.25 -26.72 -17.92
N VAL A 18 1.25 -26.00 -17.44
CA VAL A 18 1.26 -24.54 -17.46
C VAL A 18 2.27 -24.10 -16.41
N GLU A 19 3.50 -23.91 -16.88
CA GLU A 19 4.53 -23.24 -16.10
C GLU A 19 4.13 -21.76 -16.09
N ALA A 20 3.39 -21.34 -15.06
CA ALA A 20 3.17 -19.93 -14.77
C ALA A 20 4.52 -19.36 -14.34
N ALA A 21 5.26 -18.80 -15.29
CA ALA A 21 6.38 -17.94 -15.00
C ALA A 21 5.82 -16.77 -14.15
N ALA A 22 6.02 -16.86 -12.85
CA ALA A 22 5.89 -15.69 -11.97
C ALA A 22 7.03 -14.75 -12.35
N GLU A 23 6.81 -13.93 -13.38
CA GLU A 23 7.65 -12.79 -13.69
C GLU A 23 7.59 -11.92 -12.43
N SER A 24 8.70 -11.84 -11.69
CA SER A 24 8.87 -10.92 -10.59
C SER A 24 8.73 -9.51 -11.18
N ALA A 25 7.51 -8.99 -11.16
CA ALA A 25 7.24 -7.63 -11.61
C ALA A 25 8.15 -6.71 -10.79
N ALA A 26 9.03 -5.98 -11.46
CA ALA A 26 9.90 -5.01 -10.80
C ALA A 26 9.02 -4.07 -9.97
N GLU A 27 9.44 -3.83 -8.72
CA GLU A 27 8.71 -2.96 -7.80
C GLU A 27 8.49 -1.59 -8.44
N ASN A 28 7.24 -1.11 -8.42
CA ASN A 28 6.92 0.18 -9.00
C ASN A 28 7.69 1.30 -8.29
N PRO A 29 8.45 2.15 -9.01
CA PRO A 29 9.31 3.15 -8.40
C PRO A 29 8.56 4.15 -7.51
N VAL A 30 7.29 4.44 -7.80
CA VAL A 30 6.45 5.32 -6.97
C VAL A 30 6.09 4.63 -5.65
N ILE A 31 5.77 3.31 -5.68
CA ILE A 31 5.55 2.51 -4.48
C ILE A 31 6.80 2.47 -3.59
N ALA A 32 7.96 2.19 -4.19
CA ALA A 32 9.24 2.19 -3.49
C ALA A 32 9.55 3.56 -2.88
N ALA A 33 9.34 4.64 -3.63
CA ALA A 33 9.54 6.01 -3.15
C ALA A 33 8.58 6.38 -2.02
N PHE A 34 7.33 5.92 -2.05
CA PHE A 34 6.34 6.13 -0.98
C PHE A 34 6.86 5.57 0.36
N ALA A 35 7.28 4.32 0.40
CA ALA A 35 7.81 3.71 1.62
C ALA A 35 9.14 4.36 2.06
N LYS A 36 10.03 4.64 1.10
CA LYS A 36 11.35 5.22 1.35
C LYS A 36 11.27 6.62 1.94
N THR A 37 10.47 7.52 1.36
CA THR A 37 10.36 8.92 1.85
C THR A 37 9.76 8.99 3.24
N LEU A 38 8.75 8.15 3.55
CA LEU A 38 8.18 8.06 4.90
C LEU A 38 9.19 7.52 5.91
N SER A 39 9.92 6.45 5.58
CA SER A 39 10.96 5.89 6.46
C SER A 39 12.14 6.84 6.64
N ALA A 40 12.44 7.68 5.66
CA ALA A 40 13.45 8.73 5.74
C ALA A 40 12.95 10.01 6.43
N HIS A 41 11.67 10.07 6.82
CA HIS A 41 10.99 11.25 7.36
C HIS A 41 11.04 12.47 6.42
N ASP A 42 11.22 12.22 5.14
CA ASP A 42 11.24 13.24 4.10
C ASP A 42 9.83 13.58 3.62
N ILE A 43 9.15 14.43 4.40
CA ILE A 43 7.78 14.85 4.06
C ILE A 43 7.72 15.71 2.79
N GLY A 44 8.82 16.41 2.46
CA GLY A 44 8.93 17.20 1.23
C GLY A 44 9.01 16.28 -0.01
N GLY A 45 9.90 15.29 0.02
CA GLY A 45 9.99 14.26 -1.01
C GLY A 45 8.69 13.46 -1.13
N PHE A 46 8.06 13.11 0.00
CA PHE A 46 6.75 12.47 0.01
C PHE A 46 5.67 13.30 -0.69
N ALA A 47 5.59 14.60 -0.40
CA ALA A 47 4.64 15.51 -1.05
C ALA A 47 4.88 15.62 -2.58
N GLY A 48 6.14 15.48 -3.01
CA GLY A 48 6.52 15.48 -4.42
C GLY A 48 6.01 14.27 -5.21
N LEU A 49 5.63 13.18 -4.53
CA LEU A 49 5.07 11.99 -5.17
C LEU A 49 3.64 12.21 -5.69
N PHE A 50 2.92 13.21 -5.22
CA PHE A 50 1.53 13.45 -5.59
C PHE A 50 1.42 14.50 -6.70
N ALA A 51 0.53 14.26 -7.65
CA ALA A 51 0.13 15.25 -8.66
C ALA A 51 -0.55 16.46 -7.99
N ASP A 52 -0.56 17.62 -8.67
CA ASP A 52 -1.17 18.81 -8.07
C ASP A 52 -2.71 18.73 -8.08
N ASP A 53 -3.28 18.01 -9.04
CA ASP A 53 -4.71 17.70 -9.18
C ASP A 53 -5.09 16.34 -8.55
N TYR A 54 -4.26 15.82 -7.66
CA TYR A 54 -4.46 14.55 -6.96
C TYR A 54 -5.85 14.41 -6.35
N VAL A 55 -6.45 13.23 -6.55
CA VAL A 55 -7.75 12.84 -5.98
C VAL A 55 -7.57 11.74 -4.94
N ASN A 56 -8.13 11.94 -3.76
CA ASN A 56 -8.17 10.93 -2.73
C ASN A 56 -9.57 10.33 -2.63
N HIS A 57 -9.69 9.04 -2.95
CA HIS A 57 -10.93 8.27 -2.85
C HIS A 57 -11.08 7.55 -1.51
N GLN A 58 -10.05 7.64 -0.64
CA GLN A 58 -10.12 7.03 0.67
C GLN A 58 -11.17 7.72 1.53
N MET A 59 -12.11 6.95 2.03
CA MET A 59 -13.12 7.40 2.97
C MET A 59 -12.92 6.72 4.31
N SER A 60 -12.69 7.50 5.36
CA SER A 60 -12.59 6.99 6.73
C SER A 60 -13.40 7.85 7.67
N ALA A 61 -14.30 7.22 8.42
CA ALA A 61 -15.06 7.90 9.46
C ALA A 61 -14.17 8.43 10.61
N ALA A 62 -12.98 7.85 10.78
CA ALA A 62 -12.01 8.27 11.79
C ALA A 62 -11.08 9.40 11.32
N ALA A 63 -11.01 9.69 10.01
CA ALA A 63 -10.24 10.80 9.50
C ALA A 63 -11.09 12.08 9.53
N PRO A 64 -10.60 13.18 10.11
CA PRO A 64 -11.31 14.46 10.07
C PRO A 64 -11.47 14.91 8.61
N LYS A 65 -12.62 15.50 8.29
CA LYS A 65 -12.78 16.15 6.99
C LYS A 65 -11.74 17.25 6.82
N PRO A 66 -11.10 17.37 5.65
CA PRO A 66 -10.21 18.50 5.40
C PRO A 66 -10.90 19.84 5.65
N ALA A 67 -10.17 20.81 6.19
CA ALA A 67 -10.67 22.16 6.37
C ALA A 67 -10.99 22.79 5.00
N ALA A 68 -11.90 23.75 4.98
CA ALA A 68 -12.23 24.46 3.75
C ALA A 68 -10.97 25.10 3.15
N GLY A 69 -10.78 24.92 1.82
CA GLY A 69 -9.61 25.42 1.09
C GLY A 69 -8.36 24.54 1.14
N VAL A 70 -8.37 23.43 1.88
CA VAL A 70 -7.27 22.45 1.88
C VAL A 70 -7.46 21.48 0.70
N SER A 71 -6.47 21.39 -0.16
CA SER A 71 -6.52 20.45 -1.29
C SER A 71 -6.39 18.98 -0.81
N PRO A 72 -6.87 17.99 -1.60
CA PRO A 72 -6.69 16.58 -1.27
C PRO A 72 -5.21 16.20 -1.04
N LYS A 73 -4.30 16.75 -1.85
CA LYS A 73 -2.85 16.58 -1.68
C LYS A 73 -2.37 17.10 -0.33
N GLN A 74 -2.74 18.33 0.03
CA GLN A 74 -2.37 18.92 1.31
C GLN A 74 -2.92 18.12 2.50
N ALA A 75 -4.16 17.64 2.40
CA ALA A 75 -4.77 16.82 3.44
C ALA A 75 -4.04 15.48 3.63
N SER A 76 -3.71 14.79 2.53
CA SER A 76 -2.97 13.53 2.58
C SER A 76 -1.55 13.72 3.13
N VAL A 77 -0.82 14.73 2.65
CA VAL A 77 0.52 15.05 3.17
C VAL A 77 0.46 15.43 4.65
N GLY A 78 -0.53 16.22 5.07
CA GLY A 78 -0.75 16.59 6.47
C GLY A 78 -1.04 15.37 7.36
N PHE A 79 -1.81 14.41 6.88
CA PHE A 79 -2.08 13.16 7.59
C PHE A 79 -0.79 12.36 7.86
N PHE A 80 0.07 12.21 6.85
CA PHE A 80 1.35 11.51 7.02
C PHE A 80 2.34 12.33 7.84
N ALA A 81 2.36 13.66 7.74
CA ALA A 81 3.17 14.52 8.60
C ALA A 81 2.78 14.37 10.08
N ALA A 82 1.49 14.27 10.40
CA ALA A 82 1.01 14.00 11.76
C ALA A 82 1.47 12.59 12.24
N ARG A 83 1.45 11.59 11.36
CA ARG A 83 1.99 10.25 11.66
C ARG A 83 3.47 10.30 12.02
N LEU A 84 4.29 11.02 11.25
CA LEU A 84 5.72 11.18 11.52
C LEU A 84 5.99 11.91 12.86
N LYS A 85 5.13 12.88 13.24
CA LYS A 85 5.22 13.52 14.55
C LYS A 85 4.88 12.57 15.69
N GLY A 86 3.85 11.73 15.51
CA GLY A 86 3.45 10.72 16.48
C GLY A 86 4.46 9.60 16.65
N LEU A 87 5.12 9.22 15.56
CA LEU A 87 6.05 8.10 15.45
C LEU A 87 7.37 8.60 14.84
N PRO A 88 8.26 9.25 15.64
CA PRO A 88 9.48 9.87 15.12
C PRO A 88 10.53 8.89 14.59
N ASP A 89 10.35 7.61 14.86
CA ASP A 89 11.17 6.49 14.37
C ASP A 89 10.40 5.61 13.36
N LEU A 90 9.38 6.18 12.69
CA LEU A 90 8.55 5.45 11.73
C LEU A 90 9.39 4.76 10.67
N SER A 91 9.14 3.48 10.48
CA SER A 91 9.64 2.68 9.37
C SER A 91 8.49 2.08 8.59
N VAL A 92 8.60 2.06 7.28
CA VAL A 92 7.60 1.54 6.35
C VAL A 92 8.24 0.48 5.47
N ALA A 93 7.70 -0.72 5.51
CA ALA A 93 8.10 -1.82 4.64
C ALA A 93 6.97 -2.14 3.66
N ILE A 94 7.36 -2.52 2.44
CA ILE A 94 6.44 -3.07 1.45
C ILE A 94 6.38 -4.59 1.68
N GLU A 95 5.21 -5.10 2.00
CA GLU A 95 4.99 -6.54 2.21
C GLU A 95 4.67 -7.25 0.91
N ALA A 96 3.87 -6.60 0.06
CA ALA A 96 3.52 -7.07 -1.27
C ALA A 96 3.19 -5.89 -2.16
N SER A 97 3.51 -5.99 -3.45
CA SER A 97 3.10 -4.99 -4.42
C SER A 97 2.82 -5.63 -5.78
N LEU A 98 2.00 -4.96 -6.56
CA LEU A 98 1.71 -5.33 -7.94
C LEU A 98 1.43 -4.07 -8.77
N SER A 99 1.68 -4.16 -10.09
CA SER A 99 1.43 -3.07 -11.01
C SER A 99 0.86 -3.60 -12.33
N SER A 100 -0.04 -2.84 -12.93
CA SER A 100 -0.61 -3.13 -14.25
C SER A 100 -1.01 -1.82 -14.93
N GLY A 101 -0.39 -1.52 -16.06
CA GLY A 101 -0.61 -0.26 -16.76
C GLY A 101 -0.26 0.95 -15.88
N ASP A 102 -1.21 1.84 -15.72
CA ASP A 102 -1.12 3.05 -14.88
C ASP A 102 -1.51 2.80 -13.41
N MET A 103 -1.90 1.57 -13.06
CA MET A 103 -2.31 1.21 -11.70
C MET A 103 -1.19 0.48 -10.96
N ALA A 104 -1.04 0.80 -9.69
CA ALA A 104 -0.18 0.06 -8.77
C ALA A 104 -0.89 -0.14 -7.43
N ALA A 105 -0.62 -1.26 -6.77
CA ALA A 105 -1.14 -1.54 -5.44
C ALA A 105 -0.03 -2.08 -4.54
N ALA A 106 -0.14 -1.79 -3.24
CA ALA A 106 0.79 -2.33 -2.26
C ALA A 106 0.14 -2.53 -0.89
N SER A 107 0.63 -3.55 -0.18
CA SER A 107 0.45 -3.73 1.25
C SER A 107 1.68 -3.16 1.95
N PHE A 108 1.46 -2.20 2.84
CA PHE A 108 2.51 -1.58 3.65
C PHE A 108 2.41 -2.01 5.10
N VAL A 109 3.55 -2.23 5.73
CA VAL A 109 3.69 -2.45 7.17
C VAL A 109 4.40 -1.25 7.78
N TYR A 110 3.76 -0.62 8.73
CA TYR A 110 4.28 0.51 9.49
C TYR A 110 4.69 0.05 10.87
N THR A 111 5.87 0.44 11.32
CA THR A 111 6.35 0.21 12.68
C THR A 111 6.94 1.50 13.24
N GLY A 112 6.82 1.72 14.53
CA GLY A 112 7.40 2.88 15.20
C GLY A 112 6.99 2.95 16.67
N THR A 113 7.60 3.85 17.41
CA THR A 113 7.33 4.08 18.82
C THR A 113 6.46 5.34 18.97
N HIS A 114 5.37 5.22 19.73
CA HIS A 114 4.45 6.34 19.98
C HIS A 114 5.06 7.34 20.97
N GLN A 115 5.71 8.36 20.43
CA GLN A 115 6.45 9.38 21.17
C GLN A 115 5.89 10.80 21.04
N GLY A 116 4.94 11.01 20.12
CA GLY A 116 4.22 12.28 19.94
C GLY A 116 2.71 12.06 19.97
N GLU A 117 1.93 13.12 20.00
CA GLU A 117 0.47 13.00 19.89
C GLU A 117 0.08 12.36 18.55
N TYR A 118 -0.75 11.31 18.60
CA TYR A 118 -1.24 10.61 17.43
C TYR A 118 -2.70 10.19 17.63
N PHE A 119 -3.58 10.52 16.69
CA PHE A 119 -5.04 10.33 16.81
C PHE A 119 -5.65 10.87 18.10
N GLY A 120 -5.14 12.02 18.61
CA GLY A 120 -5.60 12.62 19.84
C GLY A 120 -5.20 11.88 21.11
N VAL A 121 -4.30 10.90 21.01
CA VAL A 121 -3.74 10.17 22.16
C VAL A 121 -2.36 10.75 22.47
N ALA A 122 -2.15 11.13 23.73
CA ALA A 122 -0.85 11.57 24.23
C ALA A 122 0.20 10.46 24.13
N PRO A 123 1.51 10.78 24.03
CA PRO A 123 2.58 9.80 23.91
C PRO A 123 2.49 8.69 24.97
N THR A 124 2.51 7.43 24.53
CA THR A 124 2.43 6.26 25.42
C THR A 124 3.75 5.50 25.55
N GLY A 125 4.73 5.77 24.68
CA GLY A 125 5.96 5.01 24.58
C GLY A 125 5.79 3.59 24.01
N LYS A 126 4.59 3.20 23.59
CA LYS A 126 4.32 1.86 23.04
C LYS A 126 4.90 1.71 21.65
N SER A 127 5.40 0.53 21.33
CA SER A 127 5.69 0.12 19.97
C SER A 127 4.39 -0.20 19.24
N LEU A 128 4.21 0.39 18.06
CA LEU A 128 3.06 0.17 17.20
C LEU A 128 3.48 -0.62 15.96
N ARG A 129 2.59 -1.50 15.49
CA ARG A 129 2.69 -2.17 14.20
C ARG A 129 1.31 -2.23 13.58
N PHE A 130 1.15 -1.63 12.42
CA PHE A 130 -0.12 -1.60 11.70
C PHE A 130 0.12 -1.67 10.19
N THR A 131 -0.92 -1.94 9.43
CA THR A 131 -0.84 -2.13 7.99
C THR A 131 -1.78 -1.17 7.25
N SER A 132 -1.48 -0.94 5.98
CA SER A 132 -2.44 -0.42 5.02
C SER A 132 -2.36 -1.19 3.71
N CYS A 133 -3.46 -1.17 2.97
CA CYS A 133 -3.51 -1.66 1.61
C CYS A 133 -3.97 -0.50 0.74
N ASP A 134 -3.12 -0.11 -0.20
CA ASP A 134 -3.32 1.11 -0.99
C ASP A 134 -3.26 0.79 -2.48
N ILE A 135 -4.13 1.41 -3.25
CA ILE A 135 -4.15 1.36 -4.70
C ILE A 135 -3.93 2.78 -5.21
N PHE A 136 -3.08 2.91 -6.21
CA PHE A 136 -2.72 4.19 -6.80
C PHE A 136 -2.94 4.16 -8.32
N ARG A 137 -3.44 5.26 -8.87
CA ARG A 137 -3.25 5.58 -10.28
C ARG A 137 -2.03 6.48 -10.40
N ILE A 138 -1.12 6.11 -11.30
CA ILE A 138 0.14 6.81 -11.51
C ILE A 138 0.12 7.43 -12.89
N HIS A 139 0.31 8.73 -12.96
CA HIS A 139 0.43 9.49 -14.20
C HIS A 139 1.69 10.34 -14.13
N ASP A 140 2.50 10.32 -15.18
CA ASP A 140 3.78 11.04 -15.28
C ASP A 140 4.69 10.85 -14.04
N GLY A 141 4.74 9.61 -13.53
CA GLY A 141 5.55 9.25 -12.36
C GLY A 141 5.05 9.80 -11.03
N ARG A 142 3.80 10.30 -10.97
CA ARG A 142 3.17 10.84 -9.76
C ARG A 142 1.85 10.14 -9.46
N ILE A 143 1.50 10.10 -8.18
CA ILE A 143 0.21 9.59 -7.71
C ILE A 143 -0.87 10.61 -8.10
N ALA A 144 -1.70 10.26 -9.08
CA ALA A 144 -2.84 11.06 -9.51
C ALA A 144 -4.11 10.73 -8.71
N GLU A 145 -4.30 9.45 -8.37
CA GLU A 145 -5.46 9.01 -7.58
C GLU A 145 -5.04 7.97 -6.53
N HIS A 146 -5.77 7.92 -5.43
CA HIS A 146 -5.49 7.00 -4.32
C HIS A 146 -6.78 6.44 -3.71
N TRP A 147 -6.82 5.12 -3.57
CA TRP A 147 -7.79 4.35 -2.78
C TRP A 147 -6.99 3.64 -1.70
N GLY A 148 -7.20 3.97 -0.44
CA GLY A 148 -6.45 3.40 0.66
C GLY A 148 -7.34 2.85 1.76
N MET A 149 -6.86 1.84 2.45
CA MET A 149 -7.49 1.30 3.65
C MET A 149 -6.41 0.99 4.68
N GLY A 150 -6.28 1.85 5.68
CA GLY A 150 -5.40 1.64 6.82
C GLY A 150 -6.16 1.02 8.00
N ASP A 151 -5.47 0.21 8.78
CA ASP A 151 -5.99 -0.35 10.04
C ASP A 151 -6.01 0.72 11.15
N ILE A 152 -6.91 1.70 11.00
CA ILE A 152 -7.08 2.78 11.99
C ILE A 152 -7.63 2.22 13.31
N ALA A 153 -8.56 1.26 13.24
CA ALA A 153 -9.16 0.67 14.43
C ALA A 153 -8.12 -0.11 15.24
N GLY A 154 -7.30 -0.94 14.61
CA GLY A 154 -6.22 -1.66 15.25
C GLY A 154 -5.14 -0.71 15.80
N THR A 155 -4.80 0.35 15.08
CA THR A 155 -3.89 1.40 15.57
C THR A 155 -4.43 2.06 16.85
N LEU A 156 -5.70 2.46 16.86
CA LEU A 156 -6.34 3.04 18.04
C LEU A 156 -6.42 2.06 19.23
N ALA A 157 -6.66 0.77 18.95
CA ALA A 157 -6.64 -0.25 20.00
C ALA A 157 -5.25 -0.39 20.62
N GLN A 158 -4.18 -0.41 19.82
CA GLN A 158 -2.80 -0.44 20.34
C GLN A 158 -2.45 0.81 21.16
N LEU A 159 -2.92 1.99 20.74
CA LEU A 159 -2.68 3.25 21.47
C LEU A 159 -3.37 3.27 22.84
N LYS A 160 -4.61 2.79 22.91
CA LYS A 160 -5.47 2.87 24.11
C LYS A 160 -5.29 1.68 25.07
N GLY A 161 -4.94 0.49 24.50
CA GLY A 161 -4.80 -0.82 25.13
C GLY A 161 -3.86 -0.95 26.17
#